data_b250c536d1de5b9e4eabd4cadd9b4efb
#
_entry.id   b250c536d1de5b9e4eabd4cadd9b4efb
#
_cell.length_a   1.000
_cell.length_b   1.000
_cell.length_c   1.000
_cell.angle_alpha   90.00
_cell.angle_beta   90.00
_cell.angle_gamma   90.00
#
_symmetry.space_group_name_H-M   'P 1'
#
loop_
_entity.id
_entity.type
_entity.pdbx_description
1 polymer ?
#
loop_
_entity_poly.entity_id
_entity_poly.type
_entity_poly.pdbx_seq_one_letter_code
_entity_poly.pdbx_strand_id
1 'polypeptide(L)'
;MSKISLIGAGQIGGTLAHLIGTKALVDEVVLFDVASGIAKGKALDIAQSSSVDGFNVKFSGTDDYKDIKDSDVIIITAGVPRKPGMSRDDLLGINLKIIKQVAEGVKQNAPNAFVICITNPLDVMVMAFQKFSGLSANKVVGMAGILDSSRFKLFLSLELNVAVKEIDAMVMGGHGDTMVPMPRFTKVSEKPLLDLVKEGKISQEKLEEINQRTRDGGAEIVKYLEKGSAFYAPAASGVQMAEAYLNDEKKLLPCAIQLNGEYGVNNVYAGVPVIIGKNGVEKIEQIDLDEKEKKEFMHSINAVRALWEAASKIDPDLSK
;
A
#
# COMPACT_ATOMS: atom_id res chain seq x y z
N MET A 1 -20.11 -3.53 15.86
CA MET A 1 -19.69 -2.15 15.52
C MET A 1 -18.36 -2.28 14.79
N SER A 2 -18.36 -1.92 13.52
CA SER A 2 -17.16 -2.05 12.68
C SER A 2 -16.16 -0.94 12.99
N LYS A 3 -14.85 -1.26 12.96
CA LYS A 3 -13.80 -0.34 13.42
C LYS A 3 -12.54 -0.42 12.58
N ILE A 4 -12.02 0.72 12.17
CA ILE A 4 -10.70 0.86 11.58
C ILE A 4 -9.80 1.66 12.53
N SER A 5 -8.60 1.17 12.79
CA SER A 5 -7.57 1.96 13.47
C SER A 5 -6.41 2.29 12.54
N LEU A 6 -6.02 3.56 12.55
CA LEU A 6 -4.97 4.15 11.71
C LEU A 6 -3.74 4.40 12.59
N ILE A 7 -2.67 3.65 12.37
CA ILE A 7 -1.43 3.79 13.14
C ILE A 7 -0.52 4.77 12.43
N GLY A 8 -0.49 5.99 12.93
CA GLY A 8 0.14 7.17 12.35
C GLY A 8 -0.90 8.20 11.92
N ALA A 9 -0.92 9.36 12.57
CA ALA A 9 -1.82 10.48 12.27
C ALA A 9 -1.14 11.56 11.39
N GLY A 10 -0.19 11.18 10.54
CA GLY A 10 0.45 12.06 9.56
C GLY A 10 -0.50 12.50 8.43
N GLN A 11 0.05 12.92 7.29
CA GLN A 11 -0.77 13.34 6.13
C GLN A 11 -1.60 12.19 5.58
N ILE A 12 -0.98 11.01 5.38
CA ILE A 12 -1.72 9.82 4.89
C ILE A 12 -2.80 9.42 5.90
N GLY A 13 -2.46 9.33 7.21
CA GLY A 13 -3.42 8.93 8.24
C GLY A 13 -4.65 9.84 8.34
N GLY A 14 -4.44 11.16 8.30
CA GLY A 14 -5.56 12.12 8.27
C GLY A 14 -6.40 12.01 7.00
N THR A 15 -5.78 11.83 5.84
CA THR A 15 -6.50 11.64 4.57
C THR A 15 -7.28 10.32 4.55
N LEU A 16 -6.70 9.22 5.06
CA LEU A 16 -7.41 7.94 5.27
C LEU A 16 -8.66 8.13 6.13
N ALA A 17 -8.49 8.78 7.30
CA ALA A 17 -9.60 9.00 8.23
C ALA A 17 -10.75 9.77 7.58
N HIS A 18 -10.45 10.85 6.86
CA HIS A 18 -11.44 11.65 6.16
C HIS A 18 -12.16 10.84 5.05
N LEU A 19 -11.40 10.10 4.21
CA LEU A 19 -11.99 9.26 3.17
C LEU A 19 -12.86 8.13 3.73
N ILE A 20 -12.46 7.51 4.84
CA ILE A 20 -13.25 6.48 5.53
C ILE A 20 -14.55 7.10 6.06
N GLY A 21 -14.48 8.30 6.64
CA GLY A 21 -15.63 9.06 7.11
C GLY A 21 -16.63 9.38 6.02
N THR A 22 -16.17 10.03 4.94
CA THR A 22 -17.03 10.44 3.81
C THR A 22 -17.68 9.26 3.08
N LYS A 23 -17.02 8.09 3.08
CA LYS A 23 -17.60 6.83 2.57
C LYS A 23 -18.51 6.12 3.59
N ALA A 24 -18.55 6.57 4.84
CA ALA A 24 -19.22 5.89 5.95
C ALA A 24 -18.89 4.38 6.00
N LEU A 25 -17.59 4.06 5.81
CA LEU A 25 -17.17 2.68 5.60
C LEU A 25 -17.25 1.83 6.88
N VAL A 26 -17.16 2.45 8.05
CA VAL A 26 -17.23 1.81 9.37
C VAL A 26 -17.96 2.71 10.38
N ASP A 27 -18.30 2.13 11.54
CA ASP A 27 -18.95 2.86 12.64
C ASP A 27 -17.94 3.73 13.42
N GLU A 28 -16.67 3.29 13.50
CA GLU A 28 -15.64 3.94 14.32
C GLU A 28 -14.28 3.97 13.63
N VAL A 29 -13.60 5.12 13.73
CA VAL A 29 -12.22 5.31 13.30
C VAL A 29 -11.39 5.80 14.50
N VAL A 30 -10.30 5.09 14.79
CA VAL A 30 -9.33 5.49 15.81
C VAL A 30 -8.04 5.94 15.10
N LEU A 31 -7.62 7.19 15.37
CA LEU A 31 -6.32 7.68 14.96
C LEU A 31 -5.33 7.49 16.11
N PHE A 32 -4.32 6.66 15.90
CA PHE A 32 -3.24 6.47 16.87
C PHE A 32 -1.98 7.21 16.40
N ASP A 33 -1.37 7.97 17.32
CA ASP A 33 -0.05 8.57 17.09
C ASP A 33 0.66 8.78 18.43
N VAL A 34 1.99 8.59 18.44
CA VAL A 34 2.81 8.88 19.62
C VAL A 34 2.70 10.36 20.05
N ALA A 35 2.39 11.24 19.11
CA ALA A 35 2.02 12.62 19.35
C ALA A 35 0.50 12.73 19.53
N SER A 36 -0.01 12.36 20.70
CA SER A 36 -1.44 12.29 21.05
C SER A 36 -2.24 13.54 20.63
N GLY A 37 -1.65 14.73 20.75
CA GLY A 37 -2.29 15.98 20.34
C GLY A 37 -2.60 16.03 18.85
N ILE A 38 -1.71 15.50 17.99
CA ILE A 38 -1.94 15.44 16.53
C ILE A 38 -3.09 14.51 16.21
N ALA A 39 -3.11 13.31 16.81
CA ALA A 39 -4.20 12.34 16.63
C ALA A 39 -5.55 12.91 17.08
N LYS A 40 -5.61 13.51 18.26
CA LYS A 40 -6.84 14.12 18.83
C LYS A 40 -7.31 15.31 18.00
N GLY A 41 -6.40 16.19 17.59
CA GLY A 41 -6.72 17.36 16.76
C GLY A 41 -7.34 16.98 15.44
N LYS A 42 -6.70 16.03 14.70
CA LYS A 42 -7.24 15.55 13.42
C LYS A 42 -8.56 14.80 13.58
N ALA A 43 -8.68 13.94 14.60
CA ALA A 43 -9.93 13.24 14.86
C ALA A 43 -11.09 14.23 15.11
N LEU A 44 -10.84 15.28 15.89
CA LEU A 44 -11.85 16.30 16.16
C LEU A 44 -12.21 17.13 14.92
N ASP A 45 -11.21 17.56 14.14
CA ASP A 45 -11.41 18.34 12.91
C ASP A 45 -12.26 17.54 11.89
N ILE A 46 -11.88 16.28 11.64
CA ILE A 46 -12.65 15.39 10.75
C ILE A 46 -14.07 15.13 11.30
N ALA A 47 -14.23 14.94 12.63
CA ALA A 47 -15.54 14.79 13.22
C ALA A 47 -16.41 16.04 13.03
N GLN A 48 -15.83 17.24 13.04
CA GLN A 48 -16.54 18.49 12.77
C GLN A 48 -16.99 18.58 11.30
N SER A 49 -16.23 18.06 10.33
CA SER A 49 -16.63 18.06 8.92
C SER A 49 -17.88 17.17 8.67
N SER A 50 -18.19 16.24 9.56
CA SER A 50 -19.34 15.34 9.41
C SER A 50 -20.66 16.04 9.22
N SER A 51 -20.86 17.19 9.85
CA SER A 51 -22.08 18.01 9.70
C SER A 51 -22.22 18.67 8.32
N VAL A 52 -21.11 18.85 7.62
CA VAL A 52 -21.04 19.43 6.26
C VAL A 52 -21.10 18.33 5.21
N ASP A 53 -20.29 17.25 5.40
CA ASP A 53 -20.18 16.15 4.46
C ASP A 53 -21.28 15.07 4.60
N GLY A 54 -22.07 15.12 5.69
CA GLY A 54 -23.26 14.27 5.87
C GLY A 54 -22.97 12.84 6.31
N PHE A 55 -21.83 12.55 6.94
CA PHE A 55 -21.55 11.21 7.49
C PHE A 55 -21.73 11.16 9.02
N ASN A 56 -21.85 9.94 9.57
CA ASN A 56 -22.03 9.73 11.00
C ASN A 56 -21.09 8.63 11.52
N VAL A 57 -19.80 8.85 11.39
CA VAL A 57 -18.74 7.96 11.88
C VAL A 57 -18.15 8.56 13.15
N LYS A 58 -17.89 7.71 14.13
CA LYS A 58 -17.19 8.11 15.36
C LYS A 58 -15.69 8.25 15.08
N PHE A 59 -15.09 9.36 15.53
CA PHE A 59 -13.65 9.58 15.48
C PHE A 59 -13.06 9.78 16.86
N SER A 60 -11.94 9.13 17.13
CA SER A 60 -11.15 9.35 18.33
C SER A 60 -9.65 9.41 18.00
N GLY A 61 -8.89 10.15 18.80
CA GLY A 61 -7.43 10.22 18.69
C GLY A 61 -6.79 9.77 20.00
N THR A 62 -5.74 8.94 19.92
CA THR A 62 -5.09 8.33 21.07
C THR A 62 -3.59 8.11 20.87
N ASP A 63 -2.87 7.85 21.94
CA ASP A 63 -1.51 7.31 22.02
C ASP A 63 -1.46 5.99 22.82
N ASP A 64 -2.63 5.45 23.24
CA ASP A 64 -2.73 4.14 23.91
C ASP A 64 -3.20 3.05 22.94
N TYR A 65 -2.39 2.00 22.77
CA TYR A 65 -2.75 0.84 21.96
C TYR A 65 -4.00 0.09 22.43
N LYS A 66 -4.45 0.29 23.69
CA LYS A 66 -5.72 -0.31 24.17
C LYS A 66 -6.93 0.18 23.38
N ASP A 67 -6.89 1.40 22.88
CA ASP A 67 -8.01 1.99 22.14
C ASP A 67 -8.20 1.37 20.74
N ILE A 68 -7.15 0.70 20.17
CA ILE A 68 -7.30 -0.04 18.92
C ILE A 68 -7.87 -1.45 19.11
N LYS A 69 -8.21 -1.82 20.33
CA LYS A 69 -8.74 -3.15 20.63
C LYS A 69 -9.94 -3.48 19.73
N ASP A 70 -9.98 -4.74 19.26
CA ASP A 70 -11.05 -5.30 18.45
C ASP A 70 -11.30 -4.55 17.11
N SER A 71 -10.27 -3.89 16.55
CA SER A 71 -10.34 -3.34 15.20
C SER A 71 -10.46 -4.43 14.16
N ASP A 72 -11.36 -4.25 13.19
CA ASP A 72 -11.49 -5.13 12.02
C ASP A 72 -10.32 -4.93 11.04
N VAL A 73 -9.90 -3.67 10.88
CA VAL A 73 -8.78 -3.30 9.99
C VAL A 73 -7.81 -2.37 10.73
N ILE A 74 -6.54 -2.64 10.56
CA ILE A 74 -5.42 -1.76 10.97
C ILE A 74 -4.73 -1.25 9.71
N ILE A 75 -4.58 0.07 9.58
CA ILE A 75 -3.78 0.66 8.50
C ILE A 75 -2.57 1.36 9.10
N ILE A 76 -1.37 0.93 8.70
CA ILE A 76 -0.10 1.39 9.27
C ILE A 76 0.55 2.40 8.33
N THR A 77 0.65 3.64 8.80
CA THR A 77 1.37 4.73 8.12
C THR A 77 2.47 5.31 9.01
N ALA A 78 2.63 4.76 10.22
CA ALA A 78 3.64 5.16 11.17
C ALA A 78 5.05 4.93 10.62
N GLY A 79 5.87 5.95 10.63
CA GLY A 79 7.23 5.94 10.11
C GLY A 79 7.71 7.35 9.84
N VAL A 80 9.01 7.52 9.62
CA VAL A 80 9.58 8.80 9.23
C VAL A 80 9.88 8.81 7.73
N PRO A 81 9.64 9.94 7.03
CA PRO A 81 10.09 10.10 5.66
C PRO A 81 11.60 10.31 5.64
N ARG A 82 12.24 10.04 4.50
CA ARG A 82 13.66 10.32 4.30
C ARG A 82 13.92 11.83 4.41
N LYS A 83 14.86 12.21 5.26
CA LYS A 83 15.28 13.62 5.45
C LYS A 83 16.60 13.87 4.72
N PRO A 84 16.90 15.13 4.32
CA PRO A 84 18.21 15.49 3.81
C PRO A 84 19.33 15.06 4.76
N GLY A 85 20.39 14.44 4.22
CA GLY A 85 21.53 13.93 5.00
C GLY A 85 21.32 12.55 5.65
N MET A 86 20.12 11.97 5.58
CA MET A 86 19.84 10.63 6.09
C MET A 86 20.21 9.57 5.06
N SER A 87 21.02 8.59 5.45
CA SER A 87 21.33 7.44 4.62
C SER A 87 20.09 6.51 4.46
N ARG A 88 20.17 5.57 3.52
CA ARG A 88 19.12 4.56 3.33
C ARG A 88 19.03 3.63 4.56
N ASP A 89 20.16 3.27 5.12
CA ASP A 89 20.26 2.37 6.29
C ASP A 89 19.75 3.05 7.56
N ASP A 90 20.01 4.37 7.74
CA ASP A 90 19.46 5.13 8.87
C ASP A 90 17.93 5.12 8.82
N LEU A 91 17.34 5.41 7.65
CA LEU A 91 15.89 5.38 7.47
C LEU A 91 15.32 4.00 7.76
N LEU A 92 15.97 2.97 7.22
CA LEU A 92 15.56 1.58 7.43
C LEU A 92 15.59 1.21 8.92
N GLY A 93 16.67 1.53 9.62
CA GLY A 93 16.81 1.25 11.05
C GLY A 93 15.80 1.97 11.93
N ILE A 94 15.48 3.23 11.62
CA ILE A 94 14.46 3.99 12.34
C ILE A 94 13.08 3.36 12.14
N ASN A 95 12.70 3.10 10.89
CA ASN A 95 11.38 2.57 10.58
C ASN A 95 11.20 1.13 11.06
N LEU A 96 12.26 0.30 11.08
CA LEU A 96 12.21 -1.04 11.69
C LEU A 96 11.85 -0.98 13.19
N LYS A 97 12.48 -0.06 13.96
CA LYS A 97 12.14 0.13 15.37
C LYS A 97 10.69 0.54 15.58
N ILE A 98 10.19 1.44 14.73
CA ILE A 98 8.79 1.88 14.79
C ILE A 98 7.87 0.70 14.47
N ILE A 99 8.12 -0.04 13.40
CA ILE A 99 7.30 -1.19 12.97
C ILE A 99 7.31 -2.29 14.04
N LYS A 100 8.43 -2.53 14.71
CA LYS A 100 8.52 -3.51 15.82
C LYS A 100 7.58 -3.14 16.98
N GLN A 101 7.57 -1.87 17.39
CA GLN A 101 6.64 -1.37 18.41
C GLN A 101 5.17 -1.46 17.97
N VAL A 102 4.88 -1.08 16.73
CA VAL A 102 3.54 -1.19 16.15
C VAL A 102 3.07 -2.64 16.10
N ALA A 103 3.94 -3.56 15.67
CA ALA A 103 3.63 -4.98 15.59
C ALA A 103 3.29 -5.57 16.96
N GLU A 104 4.03 -5.18 18.00
CA GLU A 104 3.75 -5.60 19.37
C GLU A 104 2.40 -5.04 19.87
N GLY A 105 2.14 -3.76 19.67
CA GLY A 105 0.88 -3.12 20.05
C GLY A 105 -0.33 -3.73 19.35
N VAL A 106 -0.24 -3.99 18.05
CA VAL A 106 -1.32 -4.63 17.27
C VAL A 106 -1.52 -6.08 17.70
N LYS A 107 -0.45 -6.85 17.88
CA LYS A 107 -0.51 -8.24 18.34
C LYS A 107 -1.27 -8.39 19.67
N GLN A 108 -1.02 -7.47 20.59
CA GLN A 108 -1.65 -7.51 21.93
C GLN A 108 -3.10 -7.07 21.94
N ASN A 109 -3.51 -6.11 21.08
CA ASN A 109 -4.81 -5.46 21.17
C ASN A 109 -5.75 -5.79 20.00
N ALA A 110 -5.24 -6.09 18.80
CA ALA A 110 -6.04 -6.39 17.61
C ALA A 110 -5.46 -7.57 16.80
N PRO A 111 -5.26 -8.76 17.41
CA PRO A 111 -4.56 -9.90 16.75
C PRO A 111 -5.33 -10.51 15.58
N ASN A 112 -6.61 -10.22 15.45
CA ASN A 112 -7.48 -10.75 14.38
C ASN A 112 -7.70 -9.78 13.23
N ALA A 113 -7.17 -8.54 13.34
CA ALA A 113 -7.38 -7.51 12.35
C ALA A 113 -6.75 -7.88 10.99
N PHE A 114 -7.37 -7.37 9.92
CA PHE A 114 -6.72 -7.29 8.62
C PHE A 114 -5.78 -6.08 8.61
N VAL A 115 -4.51 -6.29 8.31
CA VAL A 115 -3.47 -5.27 8.43
C VAL A 115 -2.98 -4.84 7.06
N ILE A 116 -3.07 -3.53 6.80
CA ILE A 116 -2.57 -2.89 5.58
C ILE A 116 -1.38 -2.01 5.95
N CYS A 117 -0.19 -2.36 5.50
CA CYS A 117 1.02 -1.57 5.70
C CYS A 117 1.21 -0.60 4.53
N ILE A 118 1.48 0.69 4.85
CA ILE A 118 1.80 1.75 3.87
C ILE A 118 3.20 2.33 4.13
N THR A 119 3.78 2.07 5.29
CA THR A 119 5.08 2.58 5.70
C THR A 119 6.21 2.13 4.77
N ASN A 120 7.08 3.07 4.36
CA ASN A 120 8.22 2.79 3.49
C ASN A 120 9.53 2.56 4.28
N PRO A 121 10.46 1.74 3.71
CA PRO A 121 10.36 1.00 2.44
C PRO A 121 9.38 -0.17 2.57
N LEU A 122 8.32 -0.13 1.76
CA LEU A 122 7.09 -0.89 1.97
C LEU A 122 7.32 -2.40 2.14
N ASP A 123 7.98 -3.03 1.17
CA ASP A 123 8.10 -4.49 1.13
C ASP A 123 8.81 -5.03 2.39
N VAL A 124 9.84 -4.33 2.84
CA VAL A 124 10.57 -4.71 4.07
C VAL A 124 9.76 -4.39 5.32
N MET A 125 9.02 -3.27 5.34
CA MET A 125 8.23 -2.91 6.53
C MET A 125 7.06 -3.87 6.74
N VAL A 126 6.38 -4.30 5.69
CA VAL A 126 5.30 -5.30 5.81
C VAL A 126 5.85 -6.67 6.20
N MET A 127 7.01 -7.08 5.66
CA MET A 127 7.70 -8.30 6.07
C MET A 127 8.08 -8.26 7.55
N ALA A 128 8.69 -7.17 8.00
CA ALA A 128 9.09 -6.98 9.39
C ALA A 128 7.87 -6.96 10.33
N PHE A 129 6.79 -6.27 9.95
CA PHE A 129 5.56 -6.29 10.71
C PHE A 129 5.01 -7.70 10.88
N GLN A 130 4.89 -8.45 9.79
CA GLN A 130 4.39 -9.83 9.82
C GLN A 130 5.27 -10.72 10.71
N LYS A 131 6.59 -10.61 10.58
CA LYS A 131 7.56 -11.37 11.38
C LYS A 131 7.45 -11.06 12.88
N PHE A 132 7.43 -9.78 13.27
CA PHE A 132 7.36 -9.36 14.68
C PHE A 132 5.99 -9.64 15.32
N SER A 133 4.92 -9.42 14.57
CA SER A 133 3.56 -9.66 15.09
C SER A 133 3.21 -11.15 15.17
N GLY A 134 3.74 -11.95 14.25
CA GLY A 134 3.35 -13.37 14.10
C GLY A 134 1.92 -13.55 13.61
N LEU A 135 1.27 -12.50 13.09
CA LEU A 135 -0.05 -12.61 12.47
C LEU A 135 0.04 -13.46 11.20
N SER A 136 -1.07 -14.10 10.84
CA SER A 136 -1.15 -14.92 9.63
C SER A 136 -0.86 -14.07 8.37
N ALA A 137 -0.04 -14.60 7.45
CA ALA A 137 0.41 -13.87 6.27
C ALA A 137 -0.76 -13.39 5.37
N ASN A 138 -1.85 -14.17 5.29
CA ASN A 138 -3.04 -13.76 4.53
C ASN A 138 -3.81 -12.57 5.15
N LYS A 139 -3.49 -12.20 6.40
CA LYS A 139 -4.06 -11.05 7.11
C LYS A 139 -3.16 -9.81 7.08
N VAL A 140 -1.94 -9.93 6.57
CA VAL A 140 -0.96 -8.84 6.54
C VAL A 140 -0.57 -8.55 5.10
N VAL A 141 -0.90 -7.38 4.60
CA VAL A 141 -0.63 -6.97 3.22
C VAL A 141 0.04 -5.60 3.15
N GLY A 142 0.78 -5.37 2.08
CA GLY A 142 1.37 -4.07 1.76
C GLY A 142 0.59 -3.35 0.65
N MET A 143 0.30 -2.07 0.85
CA MET A 143 -0.28 -1.20 -0.17
C MET A 143 0.83 -0.76 -1.13
N ALA A 144 0.93 -1.43 -2.28
CA ALA A 144 1.97 -1.26 -3.29
C ALA A 144 1.39 -1.16 -4.70
N GLY A 145 1.20 -2.28 -5.35
CA GLY A 145 0.79 -2.36 -6.74
C GLY A 145 -0.52 -1.63 -7.06
N ILE A 146 -1.45 -1.52 -6.11
CA ILE A 146 -2.68 -0.75 -6.30
C ILE A 146 -2.38 0.75 -6.54
N LEU A 147 -1.46 1.34 -5.79
CA LEU A 147 -1.00 2.71 -5.99
C LEU A 147 -0.20 2.84 -7.29
N ASP A 148 0.71 1.89 -7.54
CA ASP A 148 1.57 1.92 -8.72
C ASP A 148 0.76 1.75 -10.00
N SER A 149 -0.25 0.86 -9.98
CA SER A 149 -1.21 0.71 -11.07
C SER A 149 -2.06 1.97 -11.29
N SER A 150 -2.40 2.70 -10.23
CA SER A 150 -3.14 3.97 -10.37
C SER A 150 -2.35 5.03 -11.14
N ARG A 151 -1.04 5.08 -10.94
CA ARG A 151 -0.12 5.95 -11.71
C ARG A 151 -0.07 5.54 -13.17
N PHE A 152 0.10 4.25 -13.44
CA PHE A 152 0.13 3.70 -14.78
C PHE A 152 -1.19 3.98 -15.53
N LYS A 153 -2.34 3.74 -14.89
CA LYS A 153 -3.67 4.09 -15.42
C LYS A 153 -3.79 5.58 -15.75
N LEU A 154 -3.35 6.45 -14.82
CA LEU A 154 -3.42 7.90 -15.03
C LEU A 154 -2.57 8.34 -16.25
N PHE A 155 -1.34 7.87 -16.36
CA PHE A 155 -0.46 8.28 -17.45
C PHE A 155 -0.95 7.77 -18.81
N LEU A 156 -1.49 6.55 -18.88
CA LEU A 156 -2.18 6.03 -20.06
C LEU A 156 -3.44 6.85 -20.41
N SER A 157 -4.24 7.23 -19.40
CA SER A 157 -5.43 8.05 -19.56
C SER A 157 -5.11 9.41 -20.20
N LEU A 158 -4.06 10.07 -19.71
CA LEU A 158 -3.60 11.35 -20.23
C LEU A 158 -3.10 11.25 -21.68
N GLU A 159 -2.35 10.21 -22.00
CA GLU A 159 -1.79 9.98 -23.34
C GLU A 159 -2.88 9.64 -24.36
N LEU A 160 -3.78 8.72 -23.99
CA LEU A 160 -4.82 8.23 -24.91
C LEU A 160 -6.09 9.07 -24.91
N ASN A 161 -6.17 10.08 -24.05
CA ASN A 161 -7.34 10.95 -23.86
C ASN A 161 -8.65 10.15 -23.60
N VAL A 162 -8.56 9.16 -22.68
CA VAL A 162 -9.70 8.35 -22.23
C VAL A 162 -9.90 8.51 -20.73
N ALA A 163 -11.09 8.20 -20.22
CA ALA A 163 -11.33 8.26 -18.78
C ALA A 163 -10.52 7.18 -18.03
N VAL A 164 -9.93 7.52 -16.88
CA VAL A 164 -9.12 6.58 -16.07
C VAL A 164 -9.88 5.28 -15.73
N LYS A 165 -11.20 5.37 -15.53
CA LYS A 165 -12.08 4.23 -15.25
C LYS A 165 -12.18 3.21 -16.40
N GLU A 166 -11.85 3.62 -17.62
CA GLU A 166 -11.84 2.75 -18.80
C GLU A 166 -10.53 1.97 -18.95
N ILE A 167 -9.57 2.20 -18.05
CA ILE A 167 -8.27 1.52 -18.08
C ILE A 167 -8.21 0.49 -16.96
N ASP A 168 -8.06 -0.77 -17.36
CA ASP A 168 -7.67 -1.84 -16.47
C ASP A 168 -6.17 -2.12 -16.65
N ALA A 169 -5.38 -1.86 -15.63
CA ALA A 169 -3.92 -1.98 -15.68
C ALA A 169 -3.36 -2.47 -14.36
N MET A 170 -2.20 -3.11 -14.45
CA MET A 170 -1.53 -3.76 -13.33
C MET A 170 -0.04 -3.41 -13.32
N VAL A 171 0.48 -3.23 -12.11
CA VAL A 171 1.92 -3.14 -11.82
C VAL A 171 2.25 -4.18 -10.76
N MET A 172 3.32 -4.93 -10.96
CA MET A 172 3.77 -6.02 -10.07
C MET A 172 5.18 -5.74 -9.50
N GLY A 173 5.66 -6.67 -8.68
CA GLY A 173 7.00 -6.61 -8.10
C GLY A 173 7.08 -5.84 -6.79
N GLY A 174 8.29 -5.49 -6.35
CA GLY A 174 8.53 -4.65 -5.19
C GLY A 174 8.12 -3.20 -5.44
N HIS A 175 7.71 -2.51 -4.37
CA HIS A 175 7.30 -1.10 -4.44
C HIS A 175 8.51 -0.17 -4.50
N GLY A 176 8.83 0.37 -5.67
CA GLY A 176 9.96 1.26 -5.91
C GLY A 176 10.43 1.24 -7.36
N ASP A 177 11.68 1.61 -7.60
CA ASP A 177 12.27 1.81 -8.93
C ASP A 177 12.28 0.51 -9.79
N THR A 178 12.15 -0.64 -9.16
CA THR A 178 12.15 -1.96 -9.82
C THR A 178 10.77 -2.54 -10.06
N MET A 179 9.69 -1.76 -9.79
CA MET A 179 8.33 -2.21 -10.10
C MET A 179 8.16 -2.51 -11.58
N VAL A 180 7.26 -3.44 -11.90
CA VAL A 180 7.05 -3.99 -13.24
C VAL A 180 5.65 -3.63 -13.74
N PRO A 181 5.48 -2.55 -14.52
CA PRO A 181 4.25 -2.32 -15.27
C PRO A 181 3.97 -3.49 -16.23
N MET A 182 2.70 -3.88 -16.37
CA MET A 182 2.28 -5.06 -17.12
C MET A 182 1.42 -4.68 -18.35
N PRO A 183 2.01 -4.12 -19.43
CA PRO A 183 1.25 -3.70 -20.62
C PRO A 183 0.46 -4.83 -21.28
N ARG A 184 0.98 -6.06 -21.25
CA ARG A 184 0.33 -7.25 -21.82
C ARG A 184 -0.98 -7.62 -21.08
N PHE A 185 -1.10 -7.24 -19.82
CA PHE A 185 -2.28 -7.45 -18.97
C PHE A 185 -3.09 -6.16 -18.79
N THR A 186 -2.83 -5.16 -19.62
CA THR A 186 -3.51 -3.86 -19.59
C THR A 186 -4.51 -3.75 -20.71
N LYS A 187 -5.72 -3.27 -20.40
CA LYS A 187 -6.78 -2.96 -21.34
C LYS A 187 -7.19 -1.50 -21.24
N VAL A 188 -7.62 -0.95 -22.35
CA VAL A 188 -8.19 0.39 -22.48
C VAL A 188 -9.53 0.25 -23.22
N SER A 189 -10.63 0.62 -22.59
CA SER A 189 -12.00 0.40 -23.13
C SER A 189 -12.18 -1.03 -23.65
N GLU A 190 -11.82 -2.02 -22.81
CA GLU A 190 -11.82 -3.47 -23.08
C GLU A 190 -10.83 -3.94 -24.18
N LYS A 191 -10.12 -3.04 -24.85
CA LYS A 191 -9.15 -3.39 -25.88
C LYS A 191 -7.75 -3.58 -25.27
N PRO A 192 -7.02 -4.66 -25.61
CA PRO A 192 -5.64 -4.85 -25.16
C PRO A 192 -4.75 -3.65 -25.53
N LEU A 193 -3.96 -3.15 -24.59
CA LEU A 193 -3.06 -2.02 -24.82
C LEU A 193 -2.06 -2.27 -25.95
N LEU A 194 -1.54 -3.50 -26.07
CA LEU A 194 -0.61 -3.85 -27.14
C LEU A 194 -1.24 -3.82 -28.54
N ASP A 195 -2.56 -3.98 -28.65
CA ASP A 195 -3.24 -3.82 -29.94
C ASP A 195 -3.36 -2.34 -30.32
N LEU A 196 -3.51 -1.43 -29.35
CA LEU A 196 -3.43 0.01 -29.58
C LEU A 196 -2.04 0.44 -30.04
N VAL A 197 -0.98 -0.22 -29.55
CA VAL A 197 0.39 -0.02 -30.04
C VAL A 197 0.50 -0.45 -31.50
N LYS A 198 0.02 -1.65 -31.87
CA LYS A 198 0.04 -2.15 -33.27
C LYS A 198 -0.74 -1.26 -34.22
N GLU A 199 -1.84 -0.64 -33.75
CA GLU A 199 -2.65 0.29 -34.51
C GLU A 199 -2.07 1.72 -34.60
N GLY A 200 -0.92 1.97 -33.96
CA GLY A 200 -0.28 3.29 -33.94
C GLY A 200 -1.03 4.35 -33.14
N LYS A 201 -1.94 3.94 -32.24
CA LYS A 201 -2.65 4.85 -31.31
C LYS A 201 -1.74 5.37 -30.22
N ILE A 202 -0.73 4.59 -29.86
CA ILE A 202 0.38 4.93 -28.97
C ILE A 202 1.64 4.27 -29.52
N SER A 203 2.76 4.99 -29.54
CA SER A 203 4.01 4.39 -30.00
C SER A 203 4.65 3.50 -28.92
N GLN A 204 5.52 2.56 -29.32
CA GLN A 204 6.26 1.73 -28.37
C GLN A 204 7.17 2.58 -27.46
N GLU A 205 7.79 3.62 -28.03
CA GLU A 205 8.65 4.55 -27.28
C GLU A 205 7.84 5.30 -26.23
N LYS A 206 6.64 5.78 -26.59
CA LYS A 206 5.74 6.47 -25.65
C LYS A 206 5.26 5.54 -24.53
N LEU A 207 4.97 4.29 -24.84
CA LEU A 207 4.61 3.30 -23.82
C LEU A 207 5.77 3.08 -22.83
N GLU A 208 7.01 3.01 -23.33
CA GLU A 208 8.17 2.85 -22.45
C GLU A 208 8.44 4.11 -21.60
N GLU A 209 8.23 5.31 -22.14
CA GLU A 209 8.25 6.55 -21.36
C GLU A 209 7.21 6.52 -20.23
N ILE A 210 5.99 6.02 -20.50
CA ILE A 210 4.94 5.88 -19.49
C ILE A 210 5.30 4.83 -18.44
N ASN A 211 5.87 3.69 -18.85
CA ASN A 211 6.38 2.68 -17.92
C ASN A 211 7.42 3.28 -16.98
N GLN A 212 8.38 4.03 -17.52
CA GLN A 212 9.42 4.67 -16.71
C GLN A 212 8.83 5.76 -15.79
N ARG A 213 7.94 6.61 -16.30
CA ARG A 213 7.27 7.62 -15.48
C ARG A 213 6.43 7.00 -14.36
N THR A 214 5.89 5.79 -14.56
CA THR A 214 5.18 5.04 -13.53
C THR A 214 6.13 4.66 -12.40
N ARG A 215 7.33 4.17 -12.72
CA ARG A 215 8.39 3.87 -11.74
C ARG A 215 8.80 5.11 -10.95
N ASP A 216 8.92 6.25 -11.64
CA ASP A 216 9.36 7.53 -11.08
C ASP A 216 8.22 8.34 -10.43
N GLY A 217 6.97 7.88 -10.49
CA GLY A 217 5.80 8.66 -10.12
C GLY A 217 5.77 9.17 -8.68
N GLY A 218 6.42 8.45 -7.76
CA GLY A 218 6.62 8.92 -6.39
C GLY A 218 7.64 10.07 -6.31
N ALA A 219 8.76 9.94 -7.01
CA ALA A 219 9.82 10.94 -7.06
C ALA A 219 9.36 12.23 -7.77
N GLU A 220 8.54 12.11 -8.83
CA GLU A 220 7.94 13.26 -9.53
C GLU A 220 7.10 14.13 -8.57
N ILE A 221 6.27 13.50 -7.71
CA ILE A 221 5.46 14.22 -6.72
C ILE A 221 6.34 14.88 -5.66
N VAL A 222 7.35 14.18 -5.14
CA VAL A 222 8.30 14.74 -4.17
C VAL A 222 9.01 15.97 -4.73
N LYS A 223 9.40 15.94 -6.00
CA LYS A 223 10.03 17.07 -6.69
C LYS A 223 9.12 18.31 -6.74
N TYR A 224 7.82 18.12 -6.99
CA TYR A 224 6.87 19.26 -7.02
C TYR A 224 6.52 19.78 -5.63
N LEU A 225 6.40 18.87 -4.63
CA LEU A 225 6.03 19.27 -3.27
C LEU A 225 7.20 19.89 -2.49
N GLU A 226 8.45 19.67 -2.93
CA GLU A 226 9.71 20.09 -2.27
C GLU A 226 9.84 19.55 -0.82
N LYS A 227 8.73 19.50 -0.09
CA LYS A 227 8.64 18.94 1.28
C LYS A 227 7.47 17.97 1.35
N GLY A 228 7.74 16.73 1.78
CA GLY A 228 6.71 15.69 1.90
C GLY A 228 6.70 14.71 0.73
N SER A 229 5.66 13.92 0.65
CA SER A 229 5.44 12.88 -0.38
C SER A 229 3.95 12.78 -0.72
N ALA A 230 3.60 11.98 -1.72
CA ALA A 230 2.20 11.67 -2.04
C ALA A 230 1.45 11.17 -0.81
N PHE A 231 0.21 11.61 -0.62
CA PHE A 231 -0.65 11.14 0.48
C PHE A 231 -2.11 10.93 0.06
N TYR A 232 -2.62 11.59 -0.98
CA TYR A 232 -4.00 11.39 -1.47
C TYR A 232 -4.16 10.00 -2.12
N ALA A 233 -3.37 9.69 -3.13
CA ALA A 233 -3.45 8.41 -3.84
C ALA A 233 -3.07 7.21 -2.95
N PRO A 234 -2.03 7.28 -2.08
CA PRO A 234 -1.77 6.23 -1.09
C PRO A 234 -2.94 5.99 -0.15
N ALA A 235 -3.59 7.06 0.36
CA ALA A 235 -4.76 6.93 1.22
C ALA A 235 -5.95 6.30 0.49
N ALA A 236 -6.27 6.76 -0.72
CA ALA A 236 -7.34 6.18 -1.53
C ALA A 236 -7.10 4.69 -1.82
N SER A 237 -5.84 4.30 -2.09
CA SER A 237 -5.45 2.91 -2.31
C SER A 237 -5.64 2.05 -1.05
N GLY A 238 -5.23 2.55 0.11
CA GLY A 238 -5.44 1.86 1.39
C GLY A 238 -6.92 1.70 1.75
N VAL A 239 -7.73 2.73 1.49
CA VAL A 239 -9.19 2.66 1.68
C VAL A 239 -9.83 1.61 0.76
N GLN A 240 -9.43 1.53 -0.50
CA GLN A 240 -9.96 0.52 -1.43
C GLN A 240 -9.66 -0.91 -0.95
N MET A 241 -8.48 -1.15 -0.38
CA MET A 241 -8.13 -2.46 0.19
C MET A 241 -8.98 -2.77 1.42
N ALA A 242 -9.18 -1.79 2.31
CA ALA A 242 -10.03 -1.95 3.49
C ALA A 242 -11.50 -2.20 3.12
N GLU A 243 -12.02 -1.49 2.13
CA GLU A 243 -13.37 -1.64 1.58
C GLU A 243 -13.59 -3.06 1.01
N ALA A 244 -12.63 -3.57 0.23
CA ALA A 244 -12.68 -4.93 -0.31
C ALA A 244 -12.75 -6.01 0.79
N TYR A 245 -12.02 -5.82 1.88
CA TYR A 245 -12.05 -6.72 3.05
C TYR A 245 -13.38 -6.61 3.82
N LEU A 246 -13.80 -5.42 4.20
CA LEU A 246 -14.96 -5.19 5.04
C LEU A 246 -16.27 -5.60 4.37
N ASN A 247 -16.38 -5.38 3.06
CA ASN A 247 -17.57 -5.69 2.27
C ASN A 247 -17.54 -7.09 1.62
N ASP A 248 -16.50 -7.89 1.89
CA ASP A 248 -16.30 -9.20 1.23
C ASP A 248 -16.40 -9.12 -0.30
N GLU A 249 -15.79 -8.07 -0.91
CA GLU A 249 -15.95 -7.82 -2.35
C GLU A 249 -15.28 -8.87 -3.23
N LYS A 250 -14.38 -9.68 -2.68
CA LYS A 250 -13.54 -10.63 -3.43
C LYS A 250 -12.86 -9.99 -4.63
N LYS A 251 -12.36 -8.79 -4.40
CA LYS A 251 -11.79 -7.93 -5.42
C LYS A 251 -10.36 -8.31 -5.76
N LEU A 252 -10.06 -8.39 -7.05
CA LEU A 252 -8.70 -8.57 -7.55
C LEU A 252 -7.95 -7.25 -7.43
N LEU A 253 -6.91 -7.21 -6.59
CA LEU A 253 -6.08 -6.04 -6.35
C LEU A 253 -4.60 -6.42 -6.34
N PRO A 254 -3.71 -5.65 -6.97
CA PRO A 254 -2.27 -5.88 -6.86
C PRO A 254 -1.75 -5.35 -5.51
N CYS A 255 -1.38 -6.25 -4.62
CA CYS A 255 -0.90 -5.95 -3.27
C CYS A 255 0.37 -6.71 -2.95
N ALA A 256 1.21 -6.17 -2.08
CA ALA A 256 2.35 -6.92 -1.55
C ALA A 256 1.85 -7.96 -0.55
N ILE A 257 2.16 -9.23 -0.83
CA ILE A 257 1.82 -10.40 -0.02
C ILE A 257 3.01 -11.35 0.06
N GLN A 258 3.09 -12.17 1.10
CA GLN A 258 4.10 -13.21 1.21
C GLN A 258 3.88 -14.29 0.15
N LEU A 259 4.90 -14.51 -0.68
CA LEU A 259 4.93 -15.60 -1.65
C LEU A 259 5.52 -16.86 -1.03
N ASN A 260 4.89 -18.01 -1.27
CA ASN A 260 5.28 -19.32 -0.75
C ASN A 260 5.25 -20.37 -1.87
N GLY A 261 5.90 -20.11 -2.98
CA GLY A 261 5.98 -20.98 -4.16
C GLY A 261 5.47 -20.32 -5.43
N GLU A 262 4.61 -19.31 -5.31
CA GLU A 262 4.09 -18.58 -6.46
C GLU A 262 5.24 -17.92 -7.20
N TYR A 263 5.19 -17.98 -8.53
CA TYR A 263 6.26 -17.49 -9.43
C TYR A 263 7.66 -18.08 -9.13
N GLY A 264 7.74 -19.22 -8.41
CA GLY A 264 9.00 -19.83 -7.96
C GLY A 264 9.69 -19.05 -6.82
N VAL A 265 8.97 -18.18 -6.11
CA VAL A 265 9.48 -17.31 -5.05
C VAL A 265 8.98 -17.78 -3.69
N ASN A 266 9.86 -17.80 -2.68
CA ASN A 266 9.51 -18.17 -1.32
C ASN A 266 9.98 -17.12 -0.31
N ASN A 267 9.19 -16.92 0.73
CA ASN A 267 9.51 -16.10 1.90
C ASN A 267 9.85 -14.63 1.58
N VAL A 268 9.23 -14.04 0.56
CA VAL A 268 9.38 -12.65 0.18
C VAL A 268 8.00 -12.04 -0.04
N TYR A 269 7.79 -10.83 0.42
CA TYR A 269 6.63 -10.02 0.05
C TYR A 269 6.88 -9.34 -1.29
N ALA A 270 5.92 -9.42 -2.18
CA ALA A 270 5.95 -8.72 -3.45
C ALA A 270 4.54 -8.39 -3.92
N GLY A 271 4.42 -7.32 -4.69
CA GLY A 271 3.18 -6.92 -5.35
C GLY A 271 2.80 -7.93 -6.44
N VAL A 272 1.69 -8.63 -6.22
CA VAL A 272 1.10 -9.58 -7.16
C VAL A 272 -0.43 -9.44 -7.10
N PRO A 273 -1.17 -9.90 -8.14
CA PRO A 273 -2.63 -9.88 -8.10
C PRO A 273 -3.15 -10.82 -7.02
N VAL A 274 -3.96 -10.29 -6.11
CA VAL A 274 -4.58 -11.06 -5.03
C VAL A 274 -6.07 -10.80 -4.96
N ILE A 275 -6.84 -11.76 -4.49
CA ILE A 275 -8.26 -11.60 -4.18
C ILE A 275 -8.39 -11.29 -2.69
N ILE A 276 -8.92 -10.10 -2.38
CA ILE A 276 -9.21 -9.67 -1.01
C ILE A 276 -10.70 -9.85 -0.73
N GLY A 277 -11.03 -10.63 0.29
CA GLY A 277 -12.37 -10.82 0.84
C GLY A 277 -12.31 -10.81 2.37
N LYS A 278 -13.40 -11.17 3.03
CA LYS A 278 -13.56 -11.13 4.51
C LYS A 278 -12.55 -11.98 5.29
N ASN A 279 -11.88 -12.92 4.63
CA ASN A 279 -10.85 -13.76 5.27
C ASN A 279 -9.43 -13.18 5.12
N GLY A 280 -9.28 -11.99 4.52
CA GLY A 280 -8.03 -11.38 4.12
C GLY A 280 -7.70 -11.68 2.66
N VAL A 281 -6.45 -12.00 2.34
CA VAL A 281 -6.10 -12.52 1.02
C VAL A 281 -6.57 -13.96 0.93
N GLU A 282 -7.55 -14.20 0.07
CA GLU A 282 -8.15 -15.53 -0.13
C GLU A 282 -7.44 -16.34 -1.23
N LYS A 283 -6.83 -15.63 -2.19
CA LYS A 283 -6.11 -16.25 -3.29
C LYS A 283 -5.07 -15.32 -3.88
N ILE A 284 -3.93 -15.86 -4.28
CA ILE A 284 -2.97 -15.20 -5.19
C ILE A 284 -3.30 -15.67 -6.61
N GLU A 285 -3.66 -14.73 -7.50
CA GLU A 285 -3.92 -15.04 -8.91
C GLU A 285 -2.60 -15.00 -9.67
N GLN A 286 -2.06 -16.18 -10.00
CA GLN A 286 -0.86 -16.25 -10.82
C GLN A 286 -1.19 -15.97 -12.27
N ILE A 287 -0.55 -14.99 -12.86
CA ILE A 287 -0.61 -14.69 -14.30
C ILE A 287 0.60 -15.30 -15.02
N ASP A 288 0.42 -15.69 -16.27
CA ASP A 288 1.50 -16.27 -17.06
C ASP A 288 2.43 -15.16 -17.59
N LEU A 289 3.59 -15.06 -16.99
CA LEU A 289 4.64 -14.10 -17.37
C LEU A 289 5.46 -14.64 -18.55
N ASP A 290 5.73 -13.80 -19.55
CA ASP A 290 6.71 -14.13 -20.56
C ASP A 290 8.15 -14.06 -20.02
N GLU A 291 9.14 -14.44 -20.83
CA GLU A 291 10.55 -14.48 -20.39
C GLU A 291 11.11 -13.10 -19.99
N LYS A 292 10.65 -12.04 -20.65
CA LYS A 292 11.04 -10.65 -20.30
C LYS A 292 10.42 -10.25 -18.97
N GLU A 293 9.12 -10.45 -18.80
CA GLU A 293 8.37 -10.16 -17.60
C GLU A 293 8.90 -10.95 -16.39
N LYS A 294 9.19 -12.25 -16.57
CA LYS A 294 9.83 -13.08 -15.54
C LYS A 294 11.18 -12.50 -15.10
N LYS A 295 12.02 -12.09 -16.06
CA LYS A 295 13.32 -11.50 -15.76
C LYS A 295 13.19 -10.19 -14.99
N GLU A 296 12.28 -9.31 -15.40
CA GLU A 296 12.02 -8.03 -14.73
C GLU A 296 11.43 -8.28 -13.32
N PHE A 297 10.48 -9.20 -13.19
CA PHE A 297 9.89 -9.57 -11.90
C PHE A 297 10.95 -10.14 -10.95
N MET A 298 11.78 -11.07 -11.40
CA MET A 298 12.86 -11.64 -10.58
C MET A 298 13.92 -10.61 -10.21
N HIS A 299 14.21 -9.64 -11.08
CA HIS A 299 15.08 -8.51 -10.73
C HIS A 299 14.48 -7.70 -9.57
N SER A 300 13.18 -7.42 -9.62
CA SER A 300 12.45 -6.73 -8.56
C SER A 300 12.44 -7.51 -7.24
N ILE A 301 12.19 -8.82 -7.29
CA ILE A 301 12.27 -9.73 -6.12
C ILE A 301 13.66 -9.69 -5.47
N ASN A 302 14.71 -9.74 -6.29
CA ASN A 302 16.08 -9.72 -5.77
C ASN A 302 16.43 -8.36 -5.11
N ALA A 303 15.88 -7.25 -5.58
CA ALA A 303 16.02 -5.96 -4.92
C ALA A 303 15.35 -5.95 -3.53
N VAL A 304 14.15 -6.55 -3.40
CA VAL A 304 13.48 -6.72 -2.09
C VAL A 304 14.30 -7.61 -1.16
N ARG A 305 14.82 -8.73 -1.66
CA ARG A 305 15.69 -9.65 -0.87
C ARG A 305 16.94 -8.94 -0.34
N ALA A 306 17.62 -8.19 -1.18
CA ALA A 306 18.81 -7.44 -0.78
C ALA A 306 18.48 -6.42 0.33
N LEU A 307 17.33 -5.74 0.24
CA LEU A 307 16.89 -4.81 1.27
C LEU A 307 16.48 -5.54 2.57
N TRP A 308 15.86 -6.72 2.47
CA TRP A 308 15.55 -7.57 3.61
C TRP A 308 16.82 -8.06 4.33
N GLU A 309 17.84 -8.46 3.59
CA GLU A 309 19.14 -8.82 4.17
C GLU A 309 19.78 -7.66 4.92
N ALA A 310 19.69 -6.43 4.37
CA ALA A 310 20.16 -5.24 5.08
C ALA A 310 19.36 -5.00 6.37
N ALA A 311 18.03 -5.14 6.32
CA ALA A 311 17.16 -5.03 7.50
C ALA A 311 17.51 -6.08 8.57
N SER A 312 17.75 -7.32 8.18
CA SER A 312 18.11 -8.41 9.10
C SER A 312 19.48 -8.23 9.77
N LYS A 313 20.40 -7.49 9.12
CA LYS A 313 21.66 -7.08 9.74
C LYS A 313 21.46 -5.98 10.78
N ILE A 314 20.49 -5.09 10.57
CA ILE A 314 20.17 -4.00 11.51
C ILE A 314 19.40 -4.54 12.73
N ASP A 315 18.40 -5.40 12.52
CA ASP A 315 17.66 -6.07 13.60
C ASP A 315 17.73 -7.61 13.43
N PRO A 316 18.63 -8.29 14.19
CA PRO A 316 18.80 -9.73 14.10
C PRO A 316 17.58 -10.58 14.49
N ASP A 317 16.56 -9.99 15.14
CA ASP A 317 15.30 -10.70 15.46
C ASP A 317 14.52 -11.07 14.19
N LEU A 318 14.78 -10.38 13.08
CA LEU A 318 14.18 -10.70 11.77
C LEU A 318 14.71 -12.02 11.18
N SER A 319 15.88 -12.50 11.65
CA SER A 319 16.50 -13.74 11.18
C SER A 319 16.14 -14.97 12.03
N LYS A 320 15.47 -14.77 13.17
CA LYS A 320 14.96 -15.83 14.05
C LYS A 320 13.62 -16.35 13.54
#